data_37e5c766b7ab44f70506c31091638b74
#
_entry.id   37e5c766b7ab44f70506c31091638b74
#
_cell.length_a   1.000
_cell.length_b   1.000
_cell.length_c   1.000
_cell.angle_alpha   90.00
_cell.angle_beta   90.00
_cell.angle_gamma   90.00
#
_symmetry.space_group_name_H-M   'P 1'
#
loop_
_entity.id
_entity.type
_entity.pdbx_description
1 polymer ?
#
loop_
_entity_poly.entity_id
_entity_poly.type
_entity_poly.pdbx_seq_one_letter_code
_entity_poly.pdbx_strand_id
1 'polypeptide(L)'
;ASDVYKRQAYVKAHRNAIYVDCSQVKNKSRLIRFIAKEFGVNNNGRYADVYDDLCFYLRTLEHPLIILDEAGDLQYDAFLELKALWNATERGCAWYMMGADGLRAKITRSIENEKIGYTEMFSRYGDKFSKVTPDDGKEREVFLKAQAAMVVKVNAPERNDIMQIVNRTGGSLRRVYTEIEKLRKGVEA
;
A
#
# COMPACT_ATOMS: atom_id res chain seq x y z
N ALA A 1 -0.81 1.95 -11.18
CA ALA A 1 0.57 2.33 -11.50
C ALA A 1 0.98 3.64 -10.83
N SER A 2 0.18 4.74 -10.92
CA SER A 2 0.60 6.03 -10.34
C SER A 2 0.73 6.03 -8.82
N ASP A 3 -0.10 5.29 -8.11
CA ASP A 3 -0.07 5.24 -6.65
C ASP A 3 1.12 4.44 -6.13
N VAL A 4 1.48 3.35 -6.79
CA VAL A 4 2.69 2.58 -6.48
C VAL A 4 3.93 3.47 -6.64
N TYR A 5 4.02 4.28 -7.71
CA TYR A 5 5.15 5.18 -7.91
C TYR A 5 5.25 6.28 -6.84
N LYS A 6 4.12 6.87 -6.43
CA LYS A 6 4.13 7.90 -5.39
C LYS A 6 4.61 7.35 -4.05
N ARG A 7 4.14 6.16 -3.68
CA ARG A 7 4.53 5.46 -2.45
C ARG A 7 6.00 5.06 -2.48
N GLN A 8 6.47 4.49 -3.59
CA GLN A 8 7.88 4.16 -3.78
C GLN A 8 8.75 5.40 -3.80
N ALA A 9 8.29 6.50 -4.40
CA ALA A 9 9.02 7.77 -4.39
C ALA A 9 9.16 8.32 -2.97
N TYR A 10 8.08 8.27 -2.16
CA TYR A 10 8.14 8.66 -0.76
C TYR A 10 9.15 7.83 0.03
N VAL A 11 9.05 6.51 -0.08
CA VAL A 11 9.96 5.57 0.60
C VAL A 11 11.42 5.78 0.17
N LYS A 12 11.68 6.02 -1.13
CA LYS A 12 13.03 6.33 -1.61
C LYS A 12 13.60 7.62 -1.05
N ALA A 13 12.73 8.61 -0.75
CA ALA A 13 13.14 9.89 -0.18
C ALA A 13 13.31 9.85 1.36
N HIS A 14 12.76 8.83 2.03
CA HIS A 14 12.71 8.75 3.49
C HIS A 14 13.23 7.39 3.98
N ARG A 15 14.44 7.39 4.53
CA ARG A 15 15.12 6.16 5.01
C ARG A 15 14.41 5.45 6.16
N ASN A 16 13.52 6.15 6.86
CA ASN A 16 12.70 5.63 7.96
C ASN A 16 11.32 5.13 7.50
N ALA A 17 11.07 5.07 6.19
CA ALA A 17 9.83 4.56 5.62
C ALA A 17 10.07 3.33 4.75
N ILE A 18 9.17 2.34 4.86
CA ILE A 18 9.18 1.15 4.00
C ILE A 18 7.84 0.91 3.33
N TYR A 19 7.87 0.22 2.20
CA TYR A 19 6.69 -0.22 1.47
C TYR A 19 6.67 -1.75 1.38
N VAL A 20 5.54 -2.34 1.76
CA VAL A 20 5.31 -3.78 1.78
C VAL A 20 4.15 -4.12 0.86
N ASP A 21 4.42 -4.89 -0.19
CA ASP A 21 3.39 -5.57 -0.98
C ASP A 21 2.97 -6.85 -0.27
N CYS A 22 1.85 -6.80 0.44
CA CYS A 22 1.35 -7.92 1.25
C CYS A 22 0.94 -9.13 0.40
N SER A 23 0.72 -8.96 -0.91
CA SER A 23 0.44 -10.08 -1.81
C SER A 23 1.61 -11.07 -1.91
N GLN A 24 2.83 -10.60 -1.66
CA GLN A 24 4.08 -11.37 -1.70
C GLN A 24 4.46 -11.98 -0.35
N VAL A 25 3.93 -11.47 0.76
CA VAL A 25 4.37 -11.79 2.13
C VAL A 25 3.20 -12.13 3.06
N LYS A 26 2.31 -13.01 2.62
CA LYS A 26 0.99 -13.26 3.22
C LYS A 26 1.00 -13.78 4.66
N ASN A 27 2.03 -14.53 5.09
CA ASN A 27 2.11 -15.12 6.44
C ASN A 27 3.05 -14.33 7.35
N LYS A 28 2.91 -14.53 8.66
CA LYS A 28 3.66 -13.77 9.68
C LYS A 28 5.18 -13.82 9.49
N SER A 29 5.74 -15.00 9.21
CA SER A 29 7.20 -15.16 9.11
C SER A 29 7.75 -14.41 7.90
N ARG A 30 7.11 -14.51 6.73
CA ARG A 30 7.52 -13.78 5.54
C ARG A 30 7.35 -12.27 5.72
N LEU A 31 6.25 -11.85 6.34
CA LEU A 31 5.96 -10.44 6.58
C LEU A 31 7.02 -9.79 7.48
N ILE A 32 7.29 -10.36 8.63
CA ILE A 32 8.27 -9.81 9.59
C ILE A 32 9.69 -9.81 9.01
N ARG A 33 10.09 -10.89 8.35
CA ARG A 33 11.41 -10.96 7.70
C ARG A 33 11.56 -9.95 6.57
N PHE A 34 10.48 -9.69 5.82
CA PHE A 34 10.49 -8.69 4.77
C PHE A 34 10.61 -7.28 5.36
N ILE A 35 9.82 -6.96 6.40
CA ILE A 35 9.90 -5.67 7.10
C ILE A 35 11.32 -5.46 7.66
N ALA A 36 11.90 -6.47 8.32
CA ALA A 36 13.26 -6.40 8.83
C ALA A 36 14.28 -6.12 7.72
N LYS A 37 14.19 -6.84 6.59
CA LYS A 37 15.04 -6.64 5.42
C LYS A 37 14.95 -5.22 4.86
N GLU A 38 13.74 -4.68 4.70
CA GLU A 38 13.55 -3.34 4.13
C GLU A 38 14.11 -2.23 5.03
N PHE A 39 14.13 -2.43 6.33
CA PHE A 39 14.80 -1.55 7.28
C PHE A 39 16.32 -1.83 7.43
N GLY A 40 16.87 -2.81 6.73
CA GLY A 40 18.29 -3.18 6.84
C GLY A 40 18.63 -3.97 8.10
N VAL A 41 17.63 -4.49 8.81
CA VAL A 41 17.81 -5.38 9.96
C VAL A 41 18.06 -6.81 9.48
N ASN A 42 18.88 -7.57 10.22
CA ASN A 42 19.14 -8.97 9.90
C ASN A 42 17.82 -9.75 9.85
N ASN A 43 17.50 -10.33 8.71
CA ASN A 43 16.27 -11.08 8.47
C ASN A 43 16.47 -12.60 8.42
N ASN A 44 17.68 -13.07 8.68
CA ASN A 44 18.05 -14.48 8.75
C ASN A 44 18.12 -14.97 10.22
N GLY A 45 18.10 -16.27 10.42
CA GLY A 45 18.17 -16.87 11.76
C GLY A 45 16.81 -17.25 12.32
N ARG A 46 16.72 -17.42 13.64
CA ARG A 46 15.49 -17.81 14.33
C ARG A 46 14.48 -16.65 14.25
N TYR A 47 13.20 -17.00 14.12
CA TYR A 47 12.13 -16.01 13.99
C TYR A 47 12.09 -15.02 15.17
N ALA A 48 12.25 -15.53 16.40
CA ALA A 48 12.25 -14.70 17.60
C ALA A 48 13.36 -13.63 17.56
N ASP A 49 14.56 -14.01 17.18
CA ASP A 49 15.70 -13.09 17.10
C ASP A 49 15.44 -11.98 16.08
N VAL A 50 14.92 -12.34 14.89
CA VAL A 50 14.56 -11.36 13.84
C VAL A 50 13.47 -10.40 14.33
N TYR A 51 12.48 -10.92 15.04
CA TYR A 51 11.39 -10.10 15.58
C TYR A 51 11.90 -9.12 16.65
N ASP A 52 12.70 -9.60 17.58
CA ASP A 52 13.25 -8.79 18.66
C ASP A 52 14.20 -7.70 18.14
N ASP A 53 15.08 -8.05 17.19
CA ASP A 53 15.97 -7.10 16.52
C ASP A 53 15.17 -6.02 15.76
N LEU A 54 14.10 -6.41 15.06
CA LEU A 54 13.21 -5.47 14.38
C LEU A 54 12.51 -4.54 15.36
N CYS A 55 11.96 -5.06 16.46
CA CYS A 55 11.32 -4.25 17.50
C CYS A 55 12.30 -3.26 18.11
N PHE A 56 13.51 -3.69 18.43
CA PHE A 56 14.55 -2.82 18.93
C PHE A 56 14.89 -1.72 17.94
N TYR A 57 15.12 -2.07 16.67
CA TYR A 57 15.46 -1.09 15.64
C TYR A 57 14.36 -0.06 15.42
N LEU A 58 13.09 -0.48 15.31
CA LEU A 58 11.96 0.43 15.13
C LEU A 58 11.82 1.45 16.27
N ARG A 59 12.17 1.06 17.50
CA ARG A 59 12.15 1.99 18.66
C ARG A 59 13.29 3.02 18.63
N THR A 60 14.38 2.73 17.92
CA THR A 60 15.52 3.65 17.76
C THR A 60 15.37 4.64 16.62
N LEU A 61 14.46 4.36 15.67
CA LEU A 61 14.20 5.26 14.55
C LEU A 61 13.32 6.44 14.94
N GLU A 62 13.63 7.58 14.40
CA GLU A 62 12.80 8.77 14.46
C GLU A 62 11.67 8.67 13.41
N HIS A 63 10.41 8.61 13.90
CA HIS A 63 9.22 8.56 13.06
C HIS A 63 9.21 7.48 11.94
N PRO A 64 9.44 6.19 12.26
CA PRO A 64 9.36 5.14 11.27
C PRO A 64 7.94 5.01 10.70
N LEU A 65 7.85 4.71 9.40
CA LEU A 65 6.59 4.52 8.69
C LEU A 65 6.58 3.18 7.95
N ILE A 66 5.57 2.37 8.19
CA ILE A 66 5.33 1.11 7.48
C ILE A 66 4.06 1.25 6.63
N ILE A 67 4.23 1.15 5.31
CA ILE A 67 3.14 1.18 4.34
C ILE A 67 2.83 -0.24 3.90
N LEU A 68 1.64 -0.74 4.23
CA LEU A 68 1.14 -2.06 3.86
C LEU A 68 0.15 -1.92 2.69
N ASP A 69 0.51 -2.41 1.53
CA ASP A 69 -0.36 -2.43 0.36
C ASP A 69 -0.91 -3.85 0.12
N GLU A 70 -2.08 -3.96 -0.51
CA GLU A 70 -2.81 -5.22 -0.70
C GLU A 70 -2.97 -6.00 0.61
N ALA A 71 -3.21 -5.27 1.73
CA ALA A 71 -3.27 -5.85 3.07
C ALA A 71 -4.42 -6.85 3.25
N GLY A 72 -5.42 -6.87 2.34
CA GLY A 72 -6.44 -7.89 2.27
C GLY A 72 -5.90 -9.31 2.06
N ASP A 73 -4.71 -9.43 1.49
CA ASP A 73 -4.05 -10.71 1.20
C ASP A 73 -3.36 -11.35 2.42
N LEU A 74 -3.13 -10.58 3.49
CA LEU A 74 -2.50 -11.09 4.69
C LEU A 74 -3.32 -12.20 5.35
N GLN A 75 -2.66 -13.26 5.77
CA GLN A 75 -3.26 -14.33 6.56
C GLN A 75 -3.55 -13.87 8.00
N TYR A 76 -4.35 -14.61 8.72
CA TYR A 76 -4.77 -14.25 10.08
C TYR A 76 -3.59 -14.12 11.05
N ASP A 77 -2.65 -15.05 10.99
CA ASP A 77 -1.43 -15.02 11.80
C ASP A 77 -0.60 -13.74 11.56
N ALA A 78 -0.53 -13.28 10.31
CA ALA A 78 0.14 -12.05 9.96
C ALA A 78 -0.58 -10.80 10.54
N PHE A 79 -1.92 -10.78 10.55
CA PHE A 79 -2.67 -9.71 11.22
C PHE A 79 -2.41 -9.67 12.74
N LEU A 80 -2.36 -10.83 13.38
CA LEU A 80 -2.03 -10.89 14.81
C LEU A 80 -0.60 -10.44 15.08
N GLU A 81 0.33 -10.78 14.21
CA GLU A 81 1.73 -10.36 14.33
C GLU A 81 1.90 -8.86 14.14
N LEU A 82 1.16 -8.24 13.21
CA LEU A 82 1.13 -6.78 13.07
C LEU A 82 0.61 -6.11 14.34
N LYS A 83 -0.42 -6.68 14.99
CA LYS A 83 -0.92 -6.20 16.29
C LYS A 83 0.18 -6.28 17.35
N ALA A 84 0.92 -7.38 17.41
CA ALA A 84 2.01 -7.57 18.35
C ALA A 84 3.14 -6.55 18.11
N LEU A 85 3.53 -6.36 16.86
CA LEU A 85 4.56 -5.40 16.46
C LEU A 85 4.15 -3.95 16.75
N TRP A 86 2.88 -3.60 16.50
CA TRP A 86 2.33 -2.31 16.89
C TRP A 86 2.47 -2.07 18.39
N ASN A 87 2.06 -3.05 19.20
CA ASN A 87 2.17 -2.93 20.66
C ASN A 87 3.63 -2.79 21.10
N ALA A 88 4.53 -3.55 20.46
CA ALA A 88 5.96 -3.51 20.78
C ALA A 88 6.63 -2.17 20.43
N THR A 89 6.11 -1.43 19.46
CA THR A 89 6.65 -0.14 19.02
C THR A 89 5.99 1.08 19.68
N GLU A 90 4.99 0.89 20.57
CA GLU A 90 4.40 1.89 21.48
C GLU A 90 4.12 3.26 20.86
N ARG A 91 3.38 3.37 19.81
CA ARG A 91 3.10 4.64 19.12
C ARG A 91 4.31 5.32 18.48
N GLY A 92 5.50 4.75 18.57
CA GLY A 92 6.71 5.28 17.93
C GLY A 92 6.74 5.04 16.42
N CYS A 93 5.96 4.07 15.91
CA CYS A 93 5.90 3.71 14.50
C CYS A 93 4.55 4.09 13.88
N ALA A 94 4.57 4.79 12.75
CA ALA A 94 3.38 5.08 11.98
C ALA A 94 3.06 3.92 11.01
N TRP A 95 1.77 3.64 10.84
CA TRP A 95 1.27 2.54 10.02
C TRP A 95 0.24 3.04 9.02
N TYR A 96 0.40 2.67 7.76
CA TYR A 96 -0.56 2.99 6.72
C TYR A 96 -0.97 1.72 5.99
N MET A 97 -2.23 1.31 6.16
CA MET A 97 -2.77 0.07 5.58
C MET A 97 -3.69 0.39 4.42
N MET A 98 -3.47 -0.26 3.29
CA MET A 98 -4.23 -0.08 2.06
C MET A 98 -4.63 -1.42 1.46
N GLY A 99 -5.70 -1.38 0.67
CA GLY A 99 -6.19 -2.51 -0.11
C GLY A 99 -7.43 -2.13 -0.87
N ALA A 100 -7.88 -3.02 -1.75
CA ALA A 100 -9.15 -2.89 -2.44
C ALA A 100 -10.34 -3.19 -1.50
N ASP A 101 -11.57 -3.19 -2.04
CA ASP A 101 -12.79 -3.49 -1.29
C ASP A 101 -12.73 -4.83 -0.52
N GLY A 102 -11.90 -5.77 -0.97
CA GLY A 102 -11.64 -7.04 -0.28
C GLY A 102 -11.04 -6.88 1.11
N LEU A 103 -10.20 -5.87 1.34
CA LEU A 103 -9.67 -5.57 2.68
C LEU A 103 -10.79 -5.16 3.64
N ARG A 104 -11.64 -4.21 3.19
CA ARG A 104 -12.80 -3.77 3.97
C ARG A 104 -13.73 -4.94 4.29
N ALA A 105 -14.12 -5.72 3.29
CA ALA A 105 -15.01 -6.87 3.45
C ALA A 105 -14.43 -7.91 4.44
N LYS A 106 -13.11 -8.16 4.35
CA LYS A 106 -12.41 -9.08 5.25
C LYS A 106 -12.44 -8.60 6.70
N ILE A 107 -12.10 -7.33 6.95
CA ILE A 107 -12.08 -6.77 8.30
C ILE A 107 -13.49 -6.76 8.89
N THR A 108 -14.48 -6.24 8.16
CA THR A 108 -15.89 -6.17 8.61
C THR A 108 -16.41 -7.56 8.96
N ARG A 109 -16.28 -8.54 8.06
CA ARG A 109 -16.72 -9.93 8.32
C ARG A 109 -15.99 -10.57 9.51
N SER A 110 -14.71 -10.25 9.70
CA SER A 110 -13.94 -10.81 10.82
C SER A 110 -14.37 -10.22 12.16
N ILE A 111 -14.75 -8.94 12.19
CA ILE A 111 -15.32 -8.27 13.36
C ILE A 111 -16.71 -8.82 13.67
N GLU A 112 -17.59 -8.94 12.67
CA GLU A 112 -18.94 -9.52 12.81
C GLU A 112 -18.90 -10.97 13.35
N ASN A 113 -17.88 -11.73 12.97
CA ASN A 113 -17.65 -13.10 13.46
C ASN A 113 -16.83 -13.14 14.77
N GLU A 114 -16.69 -12.00 15.46
CA GLU A 114 -15.95 -11.88 16.74
C GLU A 114 -14.53 -12.47 16.68
N LYS A 115 -13.88 -12.43 15.52
CA LYS A 115 -12.55 -13.01 15.34
C LYS A 115 -11.50 -12.17 16.09
N ILE A 116 -10.81 -12.85 17.01
CA ILE A 116 -9.85 -12.22 17.94
C ILE A 116 -8.84 -11.34 17.19
N GLY A 117 -8.60 -10.13 17.67
CA GLY A 117 -7.58 -9.22 17.18
C GLY A 117 -8.03 -8.26 16.09
N TYR A 118 -9.14 -8.51 15.38
CA TYR A 118 -9.59 -7.62 14.32
C TYR A 118 -10.19 -6.33 14.83
N THR A 119 -11.01 -6.37 15.88
CA THR A 119 -11.58 -5.18 16.51
C THR A 119 -10.48 -4.26 17.03
N GLU A 120 -9.49 -4.82 17.73
CA GLU A 120 -8.39 -4.05 18.28
C GLU A 120 -7.49 -3.47 17.19
N MET A 121 -7.23 -4.22 16.11
CA MET A 121 -6.49 -3.70 14.96
C MET A 121 -7.25 -2.57 14.28
N PHE A 122 -8.55 -2.75 14.02
CA PHE A 122 -9.36 -1.74 13.37
C PHE A 122 -9.41 -0.45 14.19
N SER A 123 -9.56 -0.55 15.52
CA SER A 123 -9.51 0.59 16.43
C SER A 123 -8.18 1.36 16.35
N ARG A 124 -7.05 0.68 16.18
CA ARG A 124 -5.73 1.33 16.01
C ARG A 124 -5.61 2.13 14.71
N TYR A 125 -6.37 1.74 13.68
CA TYR A 125 -6.49 2.50 12.43
C TYR A 125 -7.61 3.55 12.46
N GLY A 126 -8.18 3.83 13.66
CA GLY A 126 -9.18 4.88 13.89
C GLY A 126 -10.60 4.49 13.55
N ASP A 127 -10.94 3.21 13.55
CA ASP A 127 -12.29 2.64 13.32
C ASP A 127 -12.95 3.14 12.00
N LYS A 128 -12.14 3.48 11.00
CA LYS A 128 -12.61 4.12 9.80
C LYS A 128 -11.90 3.60 8.55
N PHE A 129 -12.69 3.36 7.52
CA PHE A 129 -12.18 3.18 6.15
C PHE A 129 -12.30 4.49 5.39
N SER A 130 -11.19 4.94 4.82
CA SER A 130 -11.17 6.12 3.94
C SER A 130 -11.12 5.65 2.49
N LYS A 131 -12.11 6.04 1.68
CA LYS A 131 -12.08 5.81 0.24
C LYS A 131 -11.33 6.94 -0.45
N VAL A 132 -10.43 6.56 -1.36
CA VAL A 132 -9.69 7.50 -2.19
C VAL A 132 -10.50 7.90 -3.43
N THR A 133 -11.32 6.98 -3.95
CA THR A 133 -12.17 7.23 -5.11
C THR A 133 -13.61 7.50 -4.66
N PRO A 134 -14.33 8.45 -5.28
CA PRO A 134 -15.75 8.67 -5.02
C PRO A 134 -16.60 7.42 -5.21
N ASP A 135 -17.69 7.32 -4.46
CA ASP A 135 -18.67 6.22 -4.57
C ASP A 135 -19.66 6.41 -5.71
N ASP A 136 -20.07 7.64 -5.98
CA ASP A 136 -20.97 7.95 -7.08
C ASP A 136 -20.35 7.65 -8.45
N GLY A 137 -21.12 7.02 -9.33
CA GLY A 137 -20.61 6.56 -10.62
C GLY A 137 -20.11 7.69 -11.52
N LYS A 138 -20.81 8.85 -11.54
CA LYS A 138 -20.43 10.00 -12.35
C LYS A 138 -19.24 10.73 -11.77
N GLU A 139 -19.25 10.98 -10.47
CA GLU A 139 -18.11 11.60 -9.77
C GLU A 139 -16.86 10.74 -9.88
N ARG A 140 -17.01 9.42 -9.74
CA ARG A 140 -15.92 8.46 -9.91
C ARG A 140 -15.33 8.51 -11.32
N GLU A 141 -16.17 8.57 -12.35
CA GLU A 141 -15.71 8.66 -13.74
C GLU A 141 -14.92 9.95 -13.97
N VAL A 142 -15.46 11.09 -13.52
CA VAL A 142 -14.78 12.40 -13.60
C VAL A 142 -13.45 12.36 -12.86
N PHE A 143 -13.42 11.83 -11.63
CA PHE A 143 -12.21 11.70 -10.84
C PHE A 143 -11.15 10.86 -11.56
N LEU A 144 -11.52 9.67 -12.07
CA LEU A 144 -10.59 8.78 -12.77
C LEU A 144 -10.05 9.40 -14.06
N LYS A 145 -10.90 10.07 -14.84
CA LYS A 145 -10.48 10.78 -16.05
C LYS A 145 -9.54 11.94 -15.73
N ALA A 146 -9.82 12.71 -14.67
CA ALA A 146 -8.94 13.80 -14.24
C ALA A 146 -7.57 13.28 -13.80
N GLN A 147 -7.51 12.19 -13.00
CA GLN A 147 -6.25 11.57 -12.62
C GLN A 147 -5.47 11.05 -13.83
N ALA A 148 -6.15 10.39 -14.77
CA ALA A 148 -5.55 9.92 -16.01
C ALA A 148 -4.96 11.05 -16.84
N ALA A 149 -5.70 12.16 -17.00
CA ALA A 149 -5.23 13.34 -17.73
C ALA A 149 -3.98 13.97 -17.10
N MET A 150 -3.92 14.06 -15.77
CA MET A 150 -2.72 14.55 -15.07
C MET A 150 -1.51 13.65 -15.34
N VAL A 151 -1.69 12.34 -15.31
CA VAL A 151 -0.59 11.38 -15.56
C VAL A 151 -0.09 11.50 -17.01
N VAL A 152 -0.99 11.60 -18.00
CA VAL A 152 -0.60 11.82 -19.40
C VAL A 152 0.17 13.13 -19.54
N LYS A 153 -0.36 14.25 -19.01
CA LYS A 153 0.27 15.57 -19.09
C LYS A 153 1.68 15.61 -18.53
N VAL A 154 1.94 14.94 -17.43
CA VAL A 154 3.27 14.90 -16.79
C VAL A 154 4.25 14.01 -17.55
N ASN A 155 3.78 12.92 -18.15
CA ASN A 155 4.65 11.92 -18.77
C ASN A 155 4.79 12.05 -20.29
N ALA A 156 3.94 12.84 -20.93
CA ALA A 156 3.96 13.16 -22.35
C ALA A 156 3.47 14.61 -22.55
N PRO A 157 4.25 15.63 -22.08
CA PRO A 157 3.82 17.02 -22.05
C PRO A 157 3.64 17.64 -23.45
N GLU A 158 4.30 17.09 -24.47
CA GLU A 158 4.21 17.52 -25.87
C GLU A 158 2.93 17.06 -26.58
N ARG A 159 2.13 16.18 -25.94
CA ARG A 159 0.92 15.63 -26.54
C ARG A 159 -0.26 16.58 -26.39
N ASN A 160 -0.95 16.85 -27.49
CA ASN A 160 -2.18 17.64 -27.54
C ASN A 160 -3.46 16.78 -27.48
N ASP A 161 -3.32 15.46 -27.60
CA ASP A 161 -4.44 14.49 -27.64
C ASP A 161 -4.71 13.81 -26.29
N ILE A 162 -4.40 14.47 -25.19
CA ILE A 162 -4.54 13.93 -23.83
C ILE A 162 -5.92 13.31 -23.59
N MET A 163 -6.99 14.02 -23.98
CA MET A 163 -8.36 13.53 -23.78
C MET A 163 -8.71 12.32 -24.64
N GLN A 164 -8.09 12.16 -25.81
CA GLN A 164 -8.28 10.95 -26.63
C GLN A 164 -7.66 9.74 -25.93
N ILE A 165 -6.45 9.88 -25.36
CA ILE A 165 -5.79 8.83 -24.58
C ILE A 165 -6.62 8.46 -23.36
N VAL A 166 -7.11 9.47 -22.62
CA VAL A 166 -7.97 9.27 -21.43
C VAL A 166 -9.25 8.52 -21.77
N ASN A 167 -9.93 8.91 -22.86
CA ASN A 167 -11.18 8.26 -23.28
C ASN A 167 -10.95 6.82 -23.76
N ARG A 168 -9.88 6.57 -24.54
CA ARG A 168 -9.51 5.25 -25.02
C ARG A 168 -9.16 4.29 -23.88
N THR A 169 -8.54 4.81 -22.85
CA THR A 169 -8.14 4.03 -21.65
C THR A 169 -9.26 3.92 -20.59
N GLY A 170 -10.37 4.62 -20.79
CA GLY A 170 -11.49 4.67 -19.83
C GLY A 170 -11.09 5.24 -18.46
N GLY A 171 -10.06 6.09 -18.39
CA GLY A 171 -9.54 6.64 -17.14
C GLY A 171 -8.72 5.64 -16.31
N SER A 172 -8.46 4.44 -16.82
CA SER A 172 -7.64 3.44 -16.13
C SER A 172 -6.17 3.82 -16.14
N LEU A 173 -5.59 4.16 -14.99
CA LEU A 173 -4.19 4.54 -14.86
C LEU A 173 -3.22 3.46 -15.35
N ARG A 174 -3.56 2.18 -15.18
CA ARG A 174 -2.75 1.07 -15.68
C ARG A 174 -2.71 1.05 -17.21
N ARG A 175 -3.86 1.26 -17.87
CA ARG A 175 -3.92 1.35 -19.33
C ARG A 175 -3.23 2.61 -19.84
N VAL A 176 -3.41 3.75 -19.17
CA VAL A 176 -2.69 5.00 -19.48
C VAL A 176 -1.18 4.79 -19.46
N TYR A 177 -0.67 4.13 -18.43
CA TYR A 177 0.75 3.81 -18.35
C TYR A 177 1.22 2.95 -19.54
N THR A 178 0.46 1.92 -19.89
CA THR A 178 0.77 1.07 -21.04
C THR A 178 0.79 1.87 -22.35
N GLU A 179 -0.15 2.78 -22.55
CA GLU A 179 -0.16 3.66 -23.73
C GLU A 179 1.06 4.59 -23.77
N ILE A 180 1.40 5.21 -22.66
CA ILE A 180 2.60 6.06 -22.56
C ILE A 180 3.88 5.26 -22.88
N GLU A 181 4.00 4.04 -22.36
CA GLU A 181 5.15 3.18 -22.66
C GLU A 181 5.23 2.78 -24.14
N LYS A 182 4.09 2.51 -24.79
CA LYS A 182 4.07 2.25 -26.25
C LYS A 182 4.56 3.46 -27.02
N LEU A 183 4.07 4.66 -26.67
CA LEU A 183 4.46 5.91 -27.30
C LEU A 183 5.98 6.16 -27.16
N ARG A 184 6.55 5.93 -25.97
CA ARG A 184 7.99 6.05 -25.73
C ARG A 184 8.84 5.09 -26.53
N LYS A 185 8.29 3.91 -26.86
CA LYS A 185 8.97 2.89 -27.66
C LYS A 185 8.78 3.07 -29.18
N GLY A 186 8.06 4.11 -29.61
CA GLY A 186 7.77 4.34 -31.01
C GLY A 186 6.83 3.30 -31.64
N VAL A 187 6.09 2.55 -30.83
CA VAL A 187 5.07 1.61 -31.32
C VAL A 187 3.78 2.39 -31.47
N GLU A 188 3.47 2.83 -32.69
CA GLU A 188 2.16 3.41 -32.99
C GLU A 188 1.06 2.35 -32.80
N ALA A 189 -0.06 2.77 -32.22
CA ALA A 189 -1.23 1.95 -31.95
C ALA A 189 -2.19 1.95 -33.14
#